data_b436edc5a4beb61924e1e91da26b5a12
#
_entry.id   b436edc5a4beb61924e1e91da26b5a12
#
_cell.length_a   1.000
_cell.length_b   1.000
_cell.length_c   1.000
_cell.angle_alpha   90.00
_cell.angle_beta   90.00
_cell.angle_gamma   90.00
#
_symmetry.space_group_name_H-M   'P 1'
#
loop_
_entity.id
_entity.type
_entity.pdbx_description
1 polymer ?
#
loop_
_entity_poly.entity_id
_entity_poly.type
_entity_poly.pdbx_seq_one_letter_code
_entity_poly.pdbx_strand_id
1 'polypeptide(L)'
;MKPGASPAASSPAKSQTMTPAPPLLRLAASPHDAHLLATFASDSNIIRILDVRQPGTALLELHGHQGNLNTIEWSPNRRGMLASGADDSLVLVWDLLNQQSQAPVPALNGNGSTGQASEVQSKGPSASWRCEYEVANVSWAPNSALTTQGGDWLGVCAGRGVWGVKI
;
A
#
# COMPACT_ATOMS: atom_id res chain seq x y z
N MET A 1 -7.36 14.24 70.14
CA MET A 1 -6.30 14.65 69.23
C MET A 1 -6.08 13.58 68.20
N LYS A 2 -6.43 13.87 66.96
CA LYS A 2 -6.20 12.99 65.83
C LYS A 2 -5.80 13.84 64.62
N PRO A 3 -4.64 13.63 64.00
CA PRO A 3 -4.23 14.45 62.83
C PRO A 3 -4.92 13.94 61.56
N GLY A 4 -5.21 14.88 60.70
CA GLY A 4 -5.97 14.72 59.51
C GLY A 4 -5.27 13.93 58.41
N ALA A 5 -6.09 13.24 57.62
CA ALA A 5 -5.71 12.59 56.40
C ALA A 5 -5.67 13.63 55.25
N SER A 6 -4.55 13.72 54.58
CA SER A 6 -4.42 14.47 53.33
C SER A 6 -5.14 13.77 52.18
N PRO A 7 -5.82 14.49 51.31
CA PRO A 7 -6.41 13.89 50.12
C PRO A 7 -5.30 13.61 49.08
N ALA A 8 -5.27 12.38 48.62
CA ALA A 8 -4.43 11.98 47.50
C ALA A 8 -4.81 12.76 46.22
N ALA A 9 -3.81 13.43 45.66
CA ALA A 9 -3.95 14.09 44.37
C ALA A 9 -4.14 13.04 43.27
N SER A 10 -5.31 13.01 42.70
CA SER A 10 -5.62 12.24 41.48
C SER A 10 -4.90 12.91 40.29
N SER A 11 -3.91 12.22 39.78
CA SER A 11 -3.27 12.63 38.52
C SER A 11 -4.31 12.66 37.38
N PRO A 12 -4.33 13.70 36.53
CA PRO A 12 -5.23 13.71 35.40
C PRO A 12 -4.85 12.60 34.41
N ALA A 13 -5.79 11.71 34.13
CA ALA A 13 -5.67 10.73 33.06
C ALA A 13 -5.39 11.50 31.77
N LYS A 14 -4.27 11.23 31.12
CA LYS A 14 -3.95 11.73 29.80
C LYS A 14 -5.01 11.17 28.86
N SER A 15 -5.97 11.99 28.46
CA SER A 15 -6.85 11.68 27.35
C SER A 15 -5.99 11.52 26.10
N GLN A 16 -5.80 10.29 25.67
CA GLN A 16 -5.24 9.99 24.36
C GLN A 16 -6.27 10.50 23.34
N THR A 17 -6.00 11.63 22.73
CA THR A 17 -6.71 12.09 21.56
C THR A 17 -6.40 11.06 20.46
N MET A 18 -7.34 10.14 20.22
CA MET A 18 -7.29 9.25 19.06
C MET A 18 -7.41 10.14 17.82
N THR A 19 -6.30 10.36 17.14
CA THR A 19 -6.35 10.95 15.81
C THR A 19 -7.15 9.99 14.93
N PRO A 20 -8.21 10.48 14.25
CA PRO A 20 -8.97 9.61 13.35
C PRO A 20 -8.05 9.01 12.30
N ALA A 21 -8.22 7.73 12.00
CA ALA A 21 -7.46 7.09 10.93
C ALA A 21 -7.70 7.85 9.61
N PRO A 22 -6.66 8.04 8.78
CA PRO A 22 -6.81 8.75 7.51
C PRO A 22 -7.83 8.01 6.63
N PRO A 23 -8.66 8.76 5.87
CA PRO A 23 -9.68 8.16 5.02
C PRO A 23 -9.01 7.32 3.92
N LEU A 24 -9.62 6.19 3.58
CA LEU A 24 -9.21 5.41 2.43
C LEU A 24 -9.63 6.15 1.16
N LEU A 25 -8.70 6.28 0.21
CA LEU A 25 -8.92 7.07 -1.00
C LEU A 25 -9.32 6.20 -2.20
N ARG A 26 -8.81 4.99 -2.28
CA ARG A 26 -9.04 4.08 -3.42
C ARG A 26 -9.22 2.65 -2.95
N LEU A 27 -10.05 1.91 -3.68
CA LEU A 27 -10.25 0.48 -3.50
C LEU A 27 -10.22 -0.19 -4.87
N ALA A 28 -9.42 -1.25 -5.01
CA ALA A 28 -9.34 -2.07 -6.21
C ALA A 28 -9.48 -3.55 -5.84
N ALA A 29 -10.46 -4.23 -6.43
CA ALA A 29 -10.67 -5.66 -6.26
C ALA A 29 -9.79 -6.46 -7.23
N SER A 30 -9.19 -7.55 -6.76
CA SER A 30 -8.43 -8.45 -7.63
C SER A 30 -9.37 -9.17 -8.61
N PRO A 31 -9.06 -9.15 -9.92
CA PRO A 31 -9.86 -9.88 -10.90
C PRO A 31 -9.67 -11.39 -10.84
N HIS A 32 -8.61 -11.86 -10.20
CA HIS A 32 -8.26 -13.28 -10.14
C HIS A 32 -8.55 -13.92 -8.78
N ASP A 33 -8.56 -13.11 -7.71
CA ASP A 33 -8.74 -13.58 -6.33
C ASP A 33 -9.84 -12.77 -5.66
N ALA A 34 -11.08 -13.28 -5.69
CA ALA A 34 -12.30 -12.59 -5.25
C ALA A 34 -12.27 -12.10 -3.79
N HIS A 35 -11.33 -12.61 -2.98
CA HIS A 35 -11.17 -12.21 -1.58
C HIS A 35 -10.08 -11.16 -1.35
N LEU A 36 -9.31 -10.78 -2.37
CA LEU A 36 -8.23 -9.81 -2.24
C LEU A 36 -8.64 -8.42 -2.74
N LEU A 37 -8.36 -7.44 -1.91
CA LEU A 37 -8.55 -6.03 -2.20
C LEU A 37 -7.23 -5.29 -2.01
N ALA A 38 -6.97 -4.30 -2.87
CA ALA A 38 -5.89 -3.34 -2.67
C ALA A 38 -6.47 -1.98 -2.32
N THR A 39 -5.87 -1.27 -1.38
CA THR A 39 -6.30 0.07 -0.96
C THR A 39 -5.12 0.91 -0.49
N PHE A 40 -5.29 2.22 -0.49
CA PHE A 40 -4.40 3.15 0.19
C PHE A 40 -5.20 4.30 0.82
N ALA A 41 -4.61 4.92 1.83
CA ALA A 41 -5.22 6.06 2.51
C ALA A 41 -4.78 7.38 1.86
N SER A 42 -5.54 8.44 2.11
CA SER A 42 -5.14 9.80 1.76
C SER A 42 -3.78 10.13 2.38
N ASP A 43 -2.96 10.86 1.63
CA ASP A 43 -1.59 11.26 2.05
C ASP A 43 -0.69 10.09 2.46
N SER A 44 -0.89 8.93 1.85
CA SER A 44 -0.11 7.71 2.11
C SER A 44 0.69 7.29 0.88
N ASN A 45 1.88 6.76 1.13
CA ASN A 45 2.75 6.13 0.14
C ASN A 45 2.77 4.59 0.25
N ILE A 46 1.88 4.02 1.07
CA ILE A 46 1.80 2.57 1.36
C ILE A 46 0.51 2.02 0.79
N ILE A 47 0.61 0.94 0.01
CA ILE A 47 -0.54 0.18 -0.46
C ILE A 47 -0.77 -0.98 0.53
N ARG A 48 -2.02 -1.19 0.92
CA ARG A 48 -2.43 -2.32 1.77
C ARG A 48 -3.21 -3.32 0.96
N ILE A 49 -2.81 -4.57 1.06
CA ILE A 49 -3.55 -5.71 0.52
C ILE A 49 -4.37 -6.30 1.67
N LEU A 50 -5.67 -6.40 1.45
CA LEU A 50 -6.64 -6.89 2.42
C LEU A 50 -7.22 -8.20 1.95
N ASP A 51 -7.48 -9.12 2.88
CA ASP A 51 -8.29 -10.32 2.64
C ASP A 51 -9.64 -10.12 3.33
N VAL A 52 -10.73 -10.11 2.55
CA VAL A 52 -12.08 -9.89 3.10
C VAL A 52 -12.53 -10.99 4.06
N ARG A 53 -11.87 -12.14 4.05
CA ARG A 53 -12.12 -13.26 4.97
C ARG A 53 -11.48 -13.04 6.35
N GLN A 54 -10.50 -12.11 6.43
CA GLN A 54 -9.79 -11.74 7.65
C GLN A 54 -9.83 -10.21 7.85
N PRO A 55 -11.00 -9.67 8.19
CA PRO A 55 -11.15 -8.22 8.36
C PRO A 55 -10.34 -7.70 9.55
N GLY A 56 -9.88 -6.47 9.45
CA GLY A 56 -9.24 -5.73 10.54
C GLY A 56 -7.73 -5.57 10.42
N THR A 57 -7.04 -6.43 9.69
CA THR A 57 -5.58 -6.31 9.47
C THR A 57 -5.23 -6.43 7.99
N ALA A 58 -4.20 -5.70 7.56
CA ALA A 58 -3.66 -5.89 6.22
C ALA A 58 -2.92 -7.24 6.16
N LEU A 59 -3.15 -7.99 5.08
CA LEU A 59 -2.41 -9.20 4.76
C LEU A 59 -0.95 -8.88 4.41
N LEU A 60 -0.75 -7.77 3.69
CA LEU A 60 0.55 -7.35 3.16
C LEU A 60 0.56 -5.82 2.99
N GLU A 61 1.69 -5.19 3.27
CA GLU A 61 1.96 -3.79 2.95
C GLU A 61 3.03 -3.69 1.86
N LEU A 62 2.76 -2.86 0.83
CA LEU A 62 3.68 -2.62 -0.28
C LEU A 62 4.36 -1.28 -0.08
N HIS A 63 5.67 -1.31 0.06
CA HIS A 63 6.51 -0.16 0.32
C HIS A 63 7.46 0.09 -0.85
N GLY A 64 7.46 1.30 -1.40
CA GLY A 64 8.34 1.67 -2.52
C GLY A 64 8.19 3.11 -2.96
N HIS A 65 6.97 3.64 -2.96
CA HIS A 65 6.74 5.05 -3.27
C HIS A 65 7.29 5.99 -2.21
N GLN A 66 7.78 7.15 -2.66
CA GLN A 66 8.27 8.23 -1.79
C GLN A 66 7.30 9.42 -1.74
N GLY A 67 6.32 9.47 -2.64
CA GLY A 67 5.24 10.45 -2.70
C GLY A 67 3.89 9.80 -2.43
N ASN A 68 2.85 10.64 -2.33
CA ASN A 68 1.49 10.18 -2.09
C ASN A 68 0.97 9.38 -3.28
N LEU A 69 0.25 8.30 -2.98
CA LEU A 69 -0.38 7.45 -3.98
C LEU A 69 -1.60 8.14 -4.60
N ASN A 70 -1.70 8.08 -5.92
CA ASN A 70 -2.83 8.58 -6.68
C ASN A 70 -3.68 7.45 -7.28
N THR A 71 -3.05 6.33 -7.63
CA THR A 71 -3.72 5.27 -8.36
C THR A 71 -3.14 3.89 -8.08
N ILE A 72 -4.00 2.89 -8.11
CA ILE A 72 -3.66 1.46 -8.09
C ILE A 72 -4.60 0.72 -9.03
N GLU A 73 -4.09 -0.29 -9.73
CA GLU A 73 -4.91 -1.17 -10.57
C GLU A 73 -4.29 -2.56 -10.66
N TRP A 74 -5.14 -3.58 -10.49
CA TRP A 74 -4.75 -4.97 -10.69
C TRP A 74 -4.62 -5.30 -12.17
N SER A 75 -3.62 -6.12 -12.51
CA SER A 75 -3.50 -6.65 -13.86
C SER A 75 -4.68 -7.59 -14.18
N PRO A 76 -5.40 -7.37 -15.31
CA PRO A 76 -6.41 -8.31 -15.74
C PRO A 76 -5.82 -9.60 -16.34
N ASN A 77 -4.54 -9.58 -16.70
CA ASN A 77 -3.89 -10.67 -17.44
C ASN A 77 -3.02 -11.56 -16.52
N ARG A 78 -2.45 -10.99 -15.46
CA ARG A 78 -1.52 -11.70 -14.56
C ARG A 78 -2.04 -11.70 -13.15
N ARG A 79 -2.26 -12.89 -12.62
CA ARG A 79 -2.65 -13.08 -11.22
C ARG A 79 -1.58 -12.53 -10.27
N GLY A 80 -2.01 -11.82 -9.23
CA GLY A 80 -1.13 -11.27 -8.21
C GLY A 80 -0.30 -10.07 -8.65
N MET A 81 -0.50 -9.55 -9.87
CA MET A 81 0.21 -8.38 -10.35
C MET A 81 -0.63 -7.11 -10.19
N LEU A 82 -0.01 -6.07 -9.63
CA LEU A 82 -0.61 -4.76 -9.37
C LEU A 82 0.29 -3.67 -9.95
N ALA A 83 -0.29 -2.58 -10.45
CA ALA A 83 0.43 -1.36 -10.79
C ALA A 83 -0.03 -0.20 -9.90
N SER A 84 0.86 0.73 -9.62
CA SER A 84 0.58 1.94 -8.85
C SER A 84 1.29 3.15 -9.44
N GLY A 85 0.73 4.34 -9.20
CA GLY A 85 1.32 5.62 -9.56
C GLY A 85 1.17 6.63 -8.44
N ALA A 86 2.16 7.54 -8.30
CA ALA A 86 2.23 8.48 -7.19
C ALA A 86 2.83 9.84 -7.58
N ASP A 87 2.85 10.77 -6.63
CA ASP A 87 3.43 12.12 -6.77
C ASP A 87 4.96 12.11 -6.93
N ASP A 88 5.62 10.98 -6.63
CA ASP A 88 7.06 10.81 -6.82
C ASP A 88 7.48 10.58 -8.29
N SER A 89 6.53 10.72 -9.22
CA SER A 89 6.72 10.50 -10.65
C SER A 89 7.12 9.06 -11.01
N LEU A 90 6.81 8.10 -10.14
CA LEU A 90 7.06 6.69 -10.39
C LEU A 90 5.78 5.94 -10.69
N VAL A 91 5.89 5.01 -11.64
CA VAL A 91 5.00 3.87 -11.78
C VAL A 91 5.73 2.66 -11.21
N LEU A 92 5.12 1.99 -10.26
CA LEU A 92 5.65 0.77 -9.67
C LEU A 92 4.76 -0.41 -10.02
N VAL A 93 5.41 -1.54 -10.35
CA VAL A 93 4.73 -2.82 -10.60
C VAL A 93 5.11 -3.78 -9.48
N TRP A 94 4.11 -4.47 -8.96
CA TRP A 94 4.21 -5.37 -7.83
C TRP A 94 3.79 -6.76 -8.27
N ASP A 95 4.65 -7.75 -8.02
CA ASP A 95 4.31 -9.16 -8.21
C ASP A 95 4.18 -9.81 -6.82
N LEU A 96 2.94 -10.00 -6.37
CA LEU A 96 2.66 -10.54 -5.03
C LEU A 96 2.98 -12.03 -4.90
N LEU A 97 3.06 -12.75 -6.01
CA LEU A 97 3.36 -14.18 -6.01
C LEU A 97 4.86 -14.46 -5.98
N ASN A 98 5.69 -13.51 -6.41
CA ASN A 98 7.13 -13.66 -6.38
C ASN A 98 7.69 -13.39 -4.98
N GLN A 99 8.29 -14.40 -4.35
CA GLN A 99 8.84 -14.30 -2.99
C GLN A 99 10.18 -13.53 -2.89
N GLN A 100 10.82 -13.21 -4.01
CA GLN A 100 12.15 -12.58 -4.04
C GLN A 100 12.15 -11.06 -3.77
N SER A 101 10.99 -10.43 -3.72
CA SER A 101 10.86 -8.99 -3.53
C SER A 101 10.59 -8.61 -2.06
N GLN A 102 11.25 -9.25 -1.10
CA GLN A 102 11.21 -8.78 0.28
C GLN A 102 12.06 -7.53 0.40
N ALA A 103 11.43 -6.40 0.73
CA ALA A 103 12.17 -5.20 1.07
C ALA A 103 13.01 -5.47 2.33
N PRO A 104 14.31 -5.08 2.36
CA PRO A 104 15.08 -5.16 3.59
C PRO A 104 14.45 -4.24 4.64
N VAL A 105 13.84 -4.82 5.67
CA VAL A 105 13.43 -4.07 6.85
C VAL A 105 14.69 -3.57 7.54
N PRO A 106 14.86 -2.26 7.80
CA PRO A 106 15.94 -1.79 8.62
C PRO A 106 15.77 -2.39 10.02
N ALA A 107 16.73 -3.22 10.42
CA ALA A 107 16.78 -3.77 11.78
C ALA A 107 16.95 -2.62 12.77
N LEU A 108 15.87 -2.20 13.42
CA LEU A 108 15.92 -1.39 14.62
C LEU A 108 16.40 -2.30 15.77
N ASN A 109 17.68 -2.19 16.10
CA ASN A 109 18.22 -2.72 17.34
C ASN A 109 17.52 -2.03 18.51
N GLY A 110 16.68 -2.77 19.22
CA GLY A 110 16.00 -2.28 20.41
C GLY A 110 15.40 -3.43 21.20
N ASN A 111 16.00 -3.71 22.35
CA ASN A 111 15.64 -4.68 23.39
C ASN A 111 14.14 -4.93 23.58
N GLY A 112 13.82 -6.20 23.59
CA GLY A 112 12.87 -6.92 24.41
C GLY A 112 11.56 -6.26 24.79
N SER A 113 10.47 -6.72 24.16
CA SER A 113 9.22 -6.99 24.89
C SER A 113 8.35 -7.89 24.02
N THR A 114 7.99 -9.05 24.55
CA THR A 114 7.09 -10.04 23.99
C THR A 114 5.66 -9.48 23.95
N GLY A 115 5.27 -8.95 22.81
CA GLY A 115 3.89 -8.72 22.42
C GLY A 115 3.72 -9.28 21.03
N GLN A 116 2.87 -10.30 20.84
CA GLN A 116 2.49 -10.82 19.54
C GLN A 116 1.66 -9.75 18.80
N ALA A 117 2.34 -8.74 18.26
CA ALA A 117 1.81 -7.99 17.12
C ALA A 117 2.04 -8.89 15.89
N SER A 118 0.99 -9.28 15.20
CA SER A 118 1.09 -9.92 13.90
C SER A 118 1.89 -8.98 12.99
N GLU A 119 3.14 -9.36 12.71
CA GLU A 119 4.01 -8.61 11.82
C GLU A 119 3.35 -8.65 10.42
N VAL A 120 2.85 -7.50 10.00
CA VAL A 120 2.35 -7.34 8.63
C VAL A 120 3.54 -7.52 7.69
N GLN A 121 3.44 -8.46 6.76
CA GLN A 121 4.50 -8.70 5.78
C GLN A 121 4.67 -7.45 4.92
N SER A 122 5.92 -7.10 4.63
CA SER A 122 6.29 -5.95 3.80
C SER A 122 6.92 -6.44 2.50
N LYS A 123 6.56 -5.81 1.37
CA LYS A 123 7.06 -6.17 0.05
C LYS A 123 7.44 -4.94 -0.76
N GLY A 124 8.57 -5.03 -1.48
CA GLY A 124 9.03 -4.03 -2.43
C GLY A 124 8.51 -4.26 -3.85
N PRO A 125 8.67 -3.27 -4.76
CA PRO A 125 8.27 -3.38 -6.16
C PRO A 125 9.15 -4.37 -6.93
N SER A 126 8.57 -5.03 -7.95
CA SER A 126 9.27 -5.91 -8.89
C SER A 126 9.81 -5.17 -10.10
N ALA A 127 9.18 -4.06 -10.49
CA ALA A 127 9.64 -3.18 -11.56
C ALA A 127 9.24 -1.73 -11.29
N SER A 128 9.96 -0.79 -11.89
CA SER A 128 9.67 0.64 -11.78
C SER A 128 9.90 1.35 -13.12
N TRP A 129 9.08 2.35 -13.39
CA TRP A 129 9.25 3.27 -14.50
C TRP A 129 9.07 4.71 -14.01
N ARG A 130 9.96 5.61 -14.42
CA ARG A 130 9.95 7.03 -14.01
C ARG A 130 9.36 7.90 -15.10
N CYS A 131 8.39 8.72 -14.74
CA CYS A 131 7.84 9.80 -15.55
C CYS A 131 8.59 11.10 -15.28
N GLU A 132 8.36 12.11 -16.12
CA GLU A 132 8.81 13.49 -15.87
C GLU A 132 7.89 14.24 -14.90
N TYR A 133 6.65 13.78 -14.75
CA TYR A 133 5.60 14.41 -13.95
C TYR A 133 4.96 13.39 -13.00
N GLU A 134 4.26 13.91 -12.00
CA GLU A 134 3.42 13.14 -11.10
C GLU A 134 2.45 12.24 -11.87
N VAL A 135 2.31 11.01 -11.42
CA VAL A 135 1.43 10.03 -12.05
C VAL A 135 0.03 10.16 -11.47
N ALA A 136 -0.90 10.63 -12.28
CA ALA A 136 -2.29 10.81 -11.87
C ALA A 136 -3.10 9.51 -11.97
N ASN A 137 -2.87 8.69 -13.02
CA ASN A 137 -3.61 7.44 -13.21
C ASN A 137 -2.81 6.43 -14.01
N VAL A 138 -3.10 5.14 -13.75
CA VAL A 138 -2.61 4.01 -14.55
C VAL A 138 -3.78 3.14 -14.97
N SER A 139 -3.67 2.48 -16.12
CA SER A 139 -4.66 1.50 -16.58
C SER A 139 -4.01 0.42 -17.43
N TRP A 140 -4.30 -0.84 -17.08
CA TRP A 140 -3.83 -1.97 -17.87
C TRP A 140 -4.60 -2.09 -19.19
N ALA A 141 -3.88 -2.41 -20.25
CA ALA A 141 -4.53 -2.77 -21.49
C ALA A 141 -5.35 -4.06 -21.28
N PRO A 142 -6.56 -4.11 -21.82
CA PRO A 142 -7.39 -5.31 -21.73
C PRO A 142 -6.72 -6.48 -22.46
N ASN A 143 -7.00 -7.69 -22.02
CA ASN A 143 -6.56 -8.90 -22.71
C ASN A 143 -7.25 -8.98 -24.07
N SER A 144 -6.49 -8.84 -25.13
CA SER A 144 -6.98 -8.90 -26.50
C SER A 144 -6.22 -9.96 -27.27
N ALA A 145 -6.90 -10.70 -28.13
CA ALA A 145 -6.29 -11.66 -29.05
C ALA A 145 -5.23 -11.01 -29.97
N LEU A 146 -5.31 -9.70 -30.16
CA LEU A 146 -4.34 -8.91 -30.93
C LEU A 146 -3.05 -8.59 -30.16
N THR A 147 -3.05 -8.71 -28.83
CA THR A 147 -1.91 -8.39 -27.96
C THR A 147 -1.11 -9.62 -27.53
N THR A 148 -1.53 -10.83 -27.90
CA THR A 148 -0.90 -12.09 -27.49
C THR A 148 0.59 -12.25 -27.88
N GLN A 149 1.07 -11.44 -28.82
CA GLN A 149 2.49 -11.46 -29.22
C GLN A 149 3.33 -10.35 -28.57
N GLY A 150 2.77 -9.48 -27.73
CA GLY A 150 3.41 -8.22 -27.37
C GLY A 150 3.75 -8.00 -25.89
N GLY A 151 3.31 -8.84 -24.97
CA GLY A 151 3.40 -8.59 -23.52
C GLY A 151 2.30 -7.66 -23.01
N ASP A 152 2.30 -7.42 -21.70
CA ASP A 152 1.30 -6.57 -21.06
C ASP A 152 1.63 -5.09 -21.25
N TRP A 153 0.64 -4.28 -21.58
CA TRP A 153 0.78 -2.85 -21.69
C TRP A 153 0.05 -2.14 -20.57
N LEU A 154 0.70 -1.13 -20.04
CA LEU A 154 0.16 -0.23 -19.04
C LEU A 154 0.07 1.18 -19.61
N GLY A 155 -1.13 1.76 -19.68
CA GLY A 155 -1.36 3.16 -19.94
C GLY A 155 -1.09 3.99 -18.69
N VAL A 156 -0.40 5.11 -18.83
CA VAL A 156 -0.01 5.99 -17.72
C VAL A 156 -0.40 7.41 -18.07
N CYS A 157 -1.17 8.07 -17.22
CA CYS A 157 -1.44 9.50 -17.27
C CYS A 157 -0.51 10.23 -16.31
N ALA A 158 0.36 11.09 -16.82
CA ALA A 158 1.24 11.91 -15.98
C ALA A 158 1.37 13.33 -16.59
N GLY A 159 1.27 14.36 -15.76
CA GLY A 159 1.28 15.75 -16.24
C GLY A 159 0.19 16.01 -17.29
N ARG A 160 0.59 16.35 -18.51
CA ARG A 160 -0.32 16.65 -19.65
C ARG A 160 -0.33 15.54 -20.70
N GLY A 161 0.28 14.41 -20.44
CA GLY A 161 0.48 13.34 -21.41
C GLY A 161 -0.06 12.00 -20.97
N VAL A 162 -0.12 11.09 -21.96
CA VAL A 162 -0.43 9.68 -21.76
C VAL A 162 0.70 8.87 -22.41
N TRP A 163 1.21 7.90 -21.69
CA TRP A 163 2.28 7.01 -22.15
C TRP A 163 1.82 5.57 -22.12
N GLY A 164 2.31 4.76 -23.06
CA GLY A 164 2.21 3.31 -23.03
C GLY A 164 3.52 2.71 -22.55
N VAL A 165 3.46 1.94 -21.48
CA VAL A 165 4.61 1.22 -20.92
C VAL A 165 4.42 -0.26 -21.12
N LYS A 166 5.40 -0.93 -21.72
CA LYS A 166 5.41 -2.39 -21.87
C LYS A 166 6.03 -3.02 -20.62
N ILE A 167 5.31 -3.96 -20.02
CA ILE A 167 5.69 -4.65 -18.80
C ILE A 167 6.22 -6.06 -19.11
#